data_629236c6fefe68cb245514d1e922653e
#
_entry.id   629236c6fefe68cb245514d1e922653e
#
_cell.length_a   1.000
_cell.length_b   1.000
_cell.length_c   1.000
_cell.angle_alpha   90.00
_cell.angle_beta   90.00
_cell.angle_gamma   90.00
#
_symmetry.space_group_name_H-M   'P 1'
#
loop_
_entity.id
_entity.type
_entity.pdbx_description
1 polymer ?
#
loop_
_entity_poly.entity_id
_entity_poly.type
_entity_poly.pdbx_seq_one_letter_code
_entity_poly.pdbx_strand_id
1 'polypeptide(L)'
;MSEVKVPELAESISEGTISEWLKSVGDQVEQGENIVELETDKVNVEVISEVSGVLSEIKAEEGDTVEVGSVIAIVSEGESGSTSSEQKESDDSESKDKEKQTEAPKESAAKSEDTKQTEDTSKEEASSNDRVQATPSARKLAREKGIDLNKVKTQAGDVVRPEDVEKASQPSKPAQQEKQSQPAAQKNENPSKPVVREKLSRRRQTIAKKLLEVSNNTAMLTTFNEVDMTNVMELRKRKKDKFQEDHNGTRLGFMSFFTKASVAALKKYPDVNAEIDGTDLLLKQYYDIGIAVSTEEGLVVPNVRDCDKKNFAEIEQDIHDLAVKANNKKLGLDDMMGGSFTITNGGVFGSLMSTPIINGTQAAILGMHSIVTRPIAIDKERMENRPMMYIALSYDHRIIDGKQAVGFLKTIKDLIENPEDLLLES
;
A
#
# COMPACT_ATOMS: atom_id res chain seq x y z
N MET A 1 -33.32 11.70 -17.49
CA MET A 1 -32.37 10.59 -17.23
C MET A 1 -31.04 11.24 -16.95
N SER A 2 -30.52 11.08 -15.77
CA SER A 2 -29.21 11.62 -15.36
C SER A 2 -28.21 10.48 -15.27
N GLU A 3 -27.01 10.73 -15.76
CA GLU A 3 -25.90 9.76 -15.71
C GLU A 3 -25.15 9.90 -14.38
N VAL A 4 -24.97 8.79 -13.66
CA VAL A 4 -24.11 8.73 -12.48
C VAL A 4 -22.71 8.42 -12.96
N LYS A 5 -21.78 9.35 -12.67
CA LYS A 5 -20.36 9.26 -13.08
C LYS A 5 -19.49 9.02 -11.87
N VAL A 6 -18.35 8.36 -12.11
CA VAL A 6 -17.30 8.24 -11.10
C VAL A 6 -16.74 9.62 -10.79
N PRO A 7 -16.81 10.11 -9.53
CA PRO A 7 -16.27 11.41 -9.15
C PRO A 7 -14.74 11.44 -9.25
N GLU A 8 -14.15 12.62 -9.17
CA GLU A 8 -12.70 12.75 -9.04
C GLU A 8 -12.25 12.07 -7.75
N LEU A 9 -11.48 10.99 -7.91
CA LEU A 9 -10.83 10.27 -6.83
C LEU A 9 -9.54 11.03 -6.53
N ALA A 10 -9.14 11.21 -5.26
CA ALA A 10 -7.99 12.02 -4.82
C ALA A 10 -6.77 12.07 -5.78
N GLU A 11 -5.90 13.09 -5.64
CA GLU A 11 -4.71 13.29 -6.49
C GLU A 11 -3.94 11.97 -6.73
N SER A 12 -3.75 11.59 -7.98
CA SER A 12 -3.06 10.38 -8.46
C SER A 12 -3.89 9.09 -8.57
N ILE A 13 -5.21 9.11 -8.42
CA ILE A 13 -6.07 7.94 -8.61
C ILE A 13 -6.92 8.16 -9.87
N SER A 14 -6.63 7.40 -10.94
CA SER A 14 -7.33 7.49 -12.23
C SER A 14 -8.42 6.44 -12.43
N GLU A 15 -8.47 5.42 -11.57
CA GLU A 15 -9.41 4.29 -11.68
C GLU A 15 -9.83 3.75 -10.31
N GLY A 16 -11.04 3.20 -10.21
CA GLY A 16 -11.57 2.48 -9.05
C GLY A 16 -12.19 1.16 -9.46
N THR A 17 -12.40 0.24 -8.53
CA THR A 17 -13.14 -1.01 -8.75
C THR A 17 -14.44 -0.95 -7.97
N ILE A 18 -15.56 -1.34 -8.58
CA ILE A 18 -16.85 -1.42 -7.88
C ILE A 18 -16.75 -2.53 -6.83
N SER A 19 -16.85 -2.15 -5.56
CA SER A 19 -16.80 -3.06 -4.42
C SER A 19 -18.16 -3.70 -4.18
N GLU A 20 -19.18 -2.87 -3.97
CA GLU A 20 -20.55 -3.30 -3.69
C GLU A 20 -21.55 -2.24 -4.17
N TRP A 21 -22.66 -2.69 -4.74
CA TRP A 21 -23.80 -1.84 -5.04
C TRP A 21 -24.73 -1.76 -3.83
N LEU A 22 -24.90 -0.56 -3.28
CA LEU A 22 -25.79 -0.31 -2.13
C LEU A 22 -27.27 -0.22 -2.55
N LYS A 23 -27.53 -0.06 -3.86
CA LYS A 23 -28.84 0.03 -4.47
C LYS A 23 -28.95 -0.89 -5.68
N SER A 24 -30.12 -1.46 -5.89
CA SER A 24 -30.44 -2.35 -7.01
C SER A 24 -31.22 -1.60 -8.11
N VAL A 25 -31.20 -2.13 -9.34
CA VAL A 25 -32.03 -1.59 -10.42
C VAL A 25 -33.50 -1.63 -10.04
N GLY A 26 -34.17 -0.47 -10.07
CA GLY A 26 -35.54 -0.27 -9.64
C GLY A 26 -35.69 0.41 -8.28
N ASP A 27 -34.62 0.57 -7.51
CA ASP A 27 -34.66 1.24 -6.22
C ASP A 27 -34.74 2.76 -6.36
N GLN A 28 -35.42 3.39 -5.44
CA GLN A 28 -35.55 4.84 -5.35
C GLN A 28 -34.29 5.40 -4.66
N VAL A 29 -33.72 6.45 -5.25
CA VAL A 29 -32.49 7.11 -4.79
C VAL A 29 -32.78 8.59 -4.57
N GLU A 30 -32.35 9.13 -3.43
CA GLU A 30 -32.42 10.56 -3.15
C GLU A 30 -31.12 11.26 -3.50
N GLN A 31 -31.19 12.56 -3.78
CA GLN A 31 -30.00 13.36 -4.02
C GLN A 31 -29.09 13.37 -2.77
N GLY A 32 -27.82 12.98 -2.94
CA GLY A 32 -26.83 12.84 -1.86
C GLY A 32 -26.81 11.46 -1.20
N GLU A 33 -27.64 10.51 -1.65
CA GLU A 33 -27.64 9.14 -1.14
C GLU A 33 -26.54 8.30 -1.81
N ASN A 34 -25.86 7.44 -1.02
CA ASN A 34 -24.82 6.53 -1.50
C ASN A 34 -25.44 5.43 -2.36
N ILE A 35 -24.93 5.25 -3.58
CA ILE A 35 -25.42 4.26 -4.55
C ILE A 35 -24.48 3.07 -4.65
N VAL A 36 -23.18 3.33 -4.67
CA VAL A 36 -22.16 2.31 -4.90
C VAL A 36 -20.89 2.67 -4.14
N GLU A 37 -20.18 1.66 -3.65
CA GLU A 37 -18.86 1.79 -3.03
C GLU A 37 -17.77 1.40 -4.04
N LEU A 38 -16.80 2.29 -4.23
CA LEU A 38 -15.63 2.06 -5.07
C LEU A 38 -14.41 1.75 -4.20
N GLU A 39 -13.78 0.62 -4.41
CA GLU A 39 -12.48 0.26 -3.85
C GLU A 39 -11.37 0.87 -4.71
N THR A 40 -10.53 1.72 -4.11
CA THR A 40 -9.33 2.24 -4.77
C THR A 40 -8.06 1.64 -4.16
N ASP A 41 -6.91 2.00 -4.68
CA ASP A 41 -5.60 1.56 -4.18
C ASP A 41 -5.33 1.98 -2.72
N LYS A 42 -5.98 3.05 -2.26
CA LYS A 42 -5.69 3.67 -0.95
C LYS A 42 -6.89 3.72 -0.02
N VAL A 43 -8.07 4.04 -0.53
CA VAL A 43 -9.28 4.31 0.28
C VAL A 43 -10.52 3.82 -0.48
N ASN A 44 -11.55 3.39 0.24
CA ASN A 44 -12.86 3.17 -0.32
C ASN A 44 -13.57 4.51 -0.47
N VAL A 45 -14.21 4.74 -1.62
CA VAL A 45 -14.94 5.97 -1.93
C VAL A 45 -16.38 5.63 -2.23
N GLU A 46 -17.30 6.25 -1.51
CA GLU A 46 -18.73 6.14 -1.75
C GLU A 46 -19.15 7.13 -2.84
N VAL A 47 -19.87 6.64 -3.85
CA VAL A 47 -20.43 7.46 -4.92
C VAL A 47 -21.87 7.77 -4.60
N ILE A 48 -22.18 9.08 -4.51
CA ILE A 48 -23.51 9.60 -4.21
C ILE A 48 -24.30 9.89 -5.48
N SER A 49 -25.62 9.85 -5.38
CA SER A 49 -26.50 10.33 -6.45
C SER A 49 -26.52 11.86 -6.50
N GLU A 50 -26.30 12.43 -7.67
CA GLU A 50 -26.47 13.88 -7.88
C GLU A 50 -27.93 14.32 -8.04
N VAL A 51 -28.83 13.36 -8.28
CA VAL A 51 -30.27 13.59 -8.55
C VAL A 51 -31.15 12.59 -7.82
N SER A 52 -32.39 13.00 -7.50
CA SER A 52 -33.40 12.10 -6.96
C SER A 52 -34.15 11.42 -8.11
N GLY A 53 -34.37 10.10 -8.01
CA GLY A 53 -35.06 9.33 -9.05
C GLY A 53 -35.05 7.84 -8.78
N VAL A 54 -35.27 7.04 -9.81
CA VAL A 54 -35.20 5.58 -9.74
C VAL A 54 -33.96 5.10 -10.52
N LEU A 55 -33.17 4.21 -9.96
CA LEU A 55 -32.01 3.60 -10.61
C LEU A 55 -32.51 2.71 -11.76
N SER A 56 -32.33 3.16 -13.01
CA SER A 56 -32.87 2.50 -14.19
C SER A 56 -31.98 1.43 -14.77
N GLU A 57 -30.65 1.67 -14.77
CA GLU A 57 -29.70 0.76 -15.38
C GLU A 57 -28.35 0.86 -14.66
N ILE A 58 -27.74 -0.29 -14.41
CA ILE A 58 -26.37 -0.43 -13.92
C ILE A 58 -25.52 -0.85 -15.11
N LYS A 59 -24.48 -0.06 -15.45
CA LYS A 59 -23.58 -0.30 -16.60
C LYS A 59 -22.30 -1.04 -16.26
N ALA A 60 -21.94 -1.06 -15.00
CA ALA A 60 -20.74 -1.76 -14.54
C ALA A 60 -21.11 -2.69 -13.36
N GLU A 61 -20.67 -3.93 -13.41
CA GLU A 61 -20.96 -4.95 -12.40
C GLU A 61 -19.96 -4.88 -11.23
N GLU A 62 -20.29 -5.52 -10.10
CA GLU A 62 -19.38 -5.66 -8.96
C GLU A 62 -18.09 -6.35 -9.41
N GLY A 63 -16.96 -5.75 -9.03
CA GLY A 63 -15.63 -6.21 -9.42
C GLY A 63 -15.11 -5.67 -10.76
N ASP A 64 -15.86 -4.78 -11.45
CA ASP A 64 -15.38 -4.09 -12.65
C ASP A 64 -14.53 -2.87 -12.28
N THR A 65 -13.49 -2.63 -13.07
CA THR A 65 -12.65 -1.45 -12.94
C THR A 65 -13.21 -0.32 -13.81
N VAL A 66 -13.46 0.84 -13.21
CA VAL A 66 -14.03 2.03 -13.83
C VAL A 66 -13.08 3.21 -13.71
N GLU A 67 -12.96 4.00 -14.78
CA GLU A 67 -12.11 5.21 -14.80
C GLU A 67 -12.89 6.41 -14.27
N VAL A 68 -12.17 7.41 -13.72
CA VAL A 68 -12.75 8.70 -13.31
C VAL A 68 -13.51 9.33 -14.49
N GLY A 69 -14.75 9.77 -14.21
CA GLY A 69 -15.66 10.35 -15.22
C GLY A 69 -16.42 9.34 -16.07
N SER A 70 -16.19 8.02 -15.94
CA SER A 70 -16.99 7.00 -16.63
C SER A 70 -18.40 6.91 -16.05
N VAL A 71 -19.38 6.60 -16.90
CA VAL A 71 -20.79 6.42 -16.51
C VAL A 71 -20.99 5.01 -15.99
N ILE A 72 -21.34 4.88 -14.71
CA ILE A 72 -21.54 3.60 -14.03
C ILE A 72 -23.01 3.20 -13.89
N ALA A 73 -23.93 4.20 -13.85
CA ALA A 73 -25.35 3.94 -13.74
C ALA A 73 -26.18 5.07 -14.39
N ILE A 74 -27.46 4.82 -14.59
CA ILE A 74 -28.44 5.80 -15.08
C ILE A 74 -29.61 5.89 -14.09
N VAL A 75 -29.90 7.11 -13.64
CA VAL A 75 -31.08 7.43 -12.81
C VAL A 75 -32.11 8.14 -13.65
N SER A 76 -33.35 7.63 -13.69
CA SER A 76 -34.46 8.31 -14.33
C SER A 76 -35.19 9.20 -13.33
N GLU A 77 -35.28 10.49 -13.64
CA GLU A 77 -36.15 11.42 -12.95
C GLU A 77 -37.60 11.01 -13.20
N GLY A 78 -38.27 10.39 -12.22
CA GLY A 78 -39.62 9.94 -12.32
C GLY A 78 -40.46 10.50 -11.17
N GLU A 79 -41.70 10.90 -11.46
CA GLU A 79 -42.63 11.54 -10.55
C GLU A 79 -42.75 10.80 -9.20
N SER A 80 -42.72 11.61 -8.13
CA SER A 80 -42.99 11.22 -6.75
C SER A 80 -44.44 10.74 -6.61
N GLY A 81 -44.61 9.43 -6.52
CA GLY A 81 -45.83 8.81 -6.00
C GLY A 81 -45.82 8.85 -4.48
N SER A 82 -46.56 9.78 -3.92
CA SER A 82 -46.77 9.95 -2.51
C SER A 82 -47.43 8.74 -1.85
N THR A 83 -46.84 8.20 -0.80
CA THR A 83 -47.64 7.58 0.28
C THR A 83 -47.06 8.00 1.63
N SER A 84 -47.95 8.66 2.37
CA SER A 84 -47.79 9.27 3.69
C SER A 84 -47.68 8.25 4.82
N SER A 85 -46.93 8.58 5.85
CA SER A 85 -47.41 8.65 7.24
C SER A 85 -46.33 9.16 8.19
N GLU A 86 -46.53 10.40 8.63
CA GLU A 86 -46.71 10.83 10.03
C GLU A 86 -45.55 10.63 11.01
N GLN A 87 -44.89 11.75 11.28
CA GLN A 87 -45.01 12.69 12.43
C GLN A 87 -44.35 12.25 13.74
N LYS A 88 -43.34 13.00 14.15
CA LYS A 88 -43.32 13.96 15.30
C LYS A 88 -41.89 14.53 15.43
N GLU A 89 -41.69 15.79 15.16
CA GLU A 89 -41.62 17.00 16.02
C GLU A 89 -40.94 16.84 17.38
N SER A 90 -39.83 17.58 17.56
CA SER A 90 -39.69 18.81 18.36
C SER A 90 -38.24 19.23 18.33
N ASP A 91 -37.88 20.39 17.79
CA ASP A 91 -37.83 21.73 18.43
C ASP A 91 -36.68 21.83 19.44
N ASP A 92 -35.73 22.69 19.43
CA ASP A 92 -35.72 24.15 19.33
C ASP A 92 -34.28 24.68 19.32
N SER A 93 -34.04 25.69 18.56
CA SER A 93 -33.50 27.03 18.66
C SER A 93 -32.00 27.24 18.70
N GLU A 94 -31.59 27.97 17.70
CA GLU A 94 -31.08 29.39 17.68
C GLU A 94 -29.77 29.63 18.42
N SER A 95 -28.81 30.33 17.90
CA SER A 95 -28.76 31.55 17.10
C SER A 95 -27.30 31.90 16.72
N LYS A 96 -27.12 32.43 15.52
CA LYS A 96 -26.48 33.73 15.14
C LYS A 96 -25.22 34.13 15.90
N ASP A 97 -24.18 34.72 15.31
CA ASP A 97 -24.10 35.72 14.22
C ASP A 97 -22.64 36.06 13.91
N LYS A 98 -22.40 36.40 12.66
CA LYS A 98 -21.54 37.46 12.12
C LYS A 98 -20.00 37.42 12.16
N GLU A 99 -19.48 37.35 10.96
CA GLU A 99 -18.79 38.42 10.18
C GLU A 99 -17.48 38.99 10.73
N LYS A 100 -16.39 38.94 9.97
CA LYS A 100 -15.86 40.00 9.08
C LYS A 100 -14.44 39.66 8.66
N GLN A 101 -14.19 39.44 7.39
CA GLN A 101 -13.47 40.30 6.43
C GLN A 101 -12.20 41.01 6.93
N THR A 102 -11.18 40.83 6.16
CA THR A 102 -10.30 41.71 5.36
C THR A 102 -8.87 41.34 5.59
N GLU A 103 -7.91 41.37 4.75
CA GLU A 103 -7.60 41.82 3.40
C GLU A 103 -6.15 41.43 3.12
N ALA A 104 -5.85 41.17 1.86
CA ALA A 104 -4.45 41.09 1.39
C ALA A 104 -3.87 42.52 1.23
N PRO A 105 -2.54 42.71 1.14
CA PRO A 105 -1.96 43.13 -0.14
C PRO A 105 -0.59 42.50 -0.46
N LYS A 106 -0.39 42.15 -1.63
CA LYS A 106 0.31 42.57 -2.85
C LYS A 106 1.67 43.28 -2.71
N GLU A 107 2.54 42.77 -3.61
CA GLU A 107 3.61 43.44 -4.38
C GLU A 107 4.97 43.62 -3.69
N SER A 108 6.13 43.46 -4.35
CA SER A 108 6.61 43.64 -5.73
C SER A 108 8.00 43.00 -5.85
N ALA A 109 8.36 42.34 -6.87
CA ALA A 109 9.05 42.69 -8.10
C ALA A 109 10.38 43.47 -7.99
N ALA A 110 11.45 42.91 -8.56
CA ALA A 110 12.50 43.46 -9.43
C ALA A 110 13.67 42.48 -9.54
N LYS A 111 13.94 41.91 -10.70
CA LYS A 111 14.75 42.34 -11.85
C LYS A 111 16.19 42.67 -11.50
N SER A 112 17.14 41.98 -12.11
CA SER A 112 17.85 42.29 -13.36
C SER A 112 19.10 41.39 -13.46
N GLU A 113 19.29 40.77 -14.62
CA GLU A 113 20.29 41.15 -15.66
C GLU A 113 21.75 40.89 -15.24
N ASP A 114 22.64 40.45 -16.02
CA ASP A 114 22.83 40.10 -17.45
C ASP A 114 24.28 39.62 -17.62
N THR A 115 24.60 39.10 -18.78
CA THR A 115 25.84 39.12 -19.57
C THR A 115 26.44 37.76 -19.86
N LYS A 116 26.20 37.22 -21.06
CA LYS A 116 26.95 37.31 -22.32
C LYS A 116 28.41 36.87 -22.20
N GLN A 117 28.92 36.04 -23.02
CA GLN A 117 29.21 35.95 -24.46
C GLN A 117 30.10 34.73 -24.64
N THR A 118 30.29 34.04 -25.68
CA THR A 118 30.14 34.06 -27.13
C THR A 118 30.95 32.88 -27.68
N GLU A 119 30.45 32.39 -28.78
CA GLU A 119 31.02 31.98 -30.09
C GLU A 119 31.66 30.60 -30.12
N ASP A 120 31.60 29.80 -31.17
CA ASP A 120 31.24 30.03 -32.58
C ASP A 120 31.06 28.69 -33.32
N THR A 121 30.17 28.69 -34.32
CA THR A 121 30.17 27.99 -35.61
C THR A 121 30.38 26.44 -35.71
N SER A 122 29.47 25.74 -36.30
CA SER A 122 29.25 25.64 -37.75
C SER A 122 28.07 24.77 -38.13
N LYS A 123 27.39 25.22 -39.17
CA LYS A 123 26.27 24.64 -39.88
C LYS A 123 26.51 23.19 -40.35
N GLU A 124 25.47 22.37 -40.28
CA GLU A 124 24.98 21.68 -41.46
C GLU A 124 23.53 21.22 -41.27
N GLU A 125 22.66 21.66 -42.14
CA GLU A 125 21.28 21.22 -42.31
C GLU A 125 21.25 19.79 -42.78
N ALA A 126 20.49 18.93 -42.09
CA ALA A 126 20.00 17.69 -42.68
C ALA A 126 18.55 17.46 -42.28
N SER A 127 17.68 17.69 -43.23
CA SER A 127 16.25 17.37 -43.22
C SER A 127 16.01 15.94 -42.70
N SER A 128 15.13 15.81 -41.73
CA SER A 128 14.54 14.55 -41.29
C SER A 128 13.69 13.92 -42.42
N ASN A 129 14.29 13.08 -43.24
CA ASN A 129 13.59 12.13 -44.09
C ASN A 129 13.50 10.81 -43.32
N ASP A 130 12.32 10.47 -42.90
CA ASP A 130 11.95 9.18 -42.33
C ASP A 130 12.00 8.12 -43.46
N ARG A 131 13.22 7.64 -43.79
CA ARG A 131 13.45 6.62 -44.82
C ARG A 131 13.41 5.26 -44.13
N VAL A 132 12.33 4.52 -44.37
CA VAL A 132 12.24 3.11 -43.99
C VAL A 132 13.49 2.36 -44.43
N GLN A 133 14.16 1.73 -43.47
CA GLN A 133 15.33 0.89 -43.76
C GLN A 133 14.88 -0.37 -44.48
N ALA A 134 15.33 -0.54 -45.71
CA ALA A 134 15.01 -1.70 -46.56
C ALA A 134 16.29 -2.23 -47.24
N THR A 135 16.37 -3.56 -47.38
CA THR A 135 17.49 -4.18 -48.08
C THR A 135 17.54 -3.80 -49.57
N PRO A 136 18.70 -3.79 -50.22
CA PRO A 136 18.81 -3.44 -51.64
C PRO A 136 17.92 -4.30 -52.56
N SER A 137 17.76 -5.57 -52.27
CA SER A 137 16.86 -6.51 -52.95
C SER A 137 15.39 -6.20 -52.73
N ALA A 138 14.98 -5.80 -51.49
CA ALA A 138 13.62 -5.39 -51.20
C ALA A 138 13.23 -4.10 -51.94
N ARG A 139 14.16 -3.12 -52.06
CA ARG A 139 13.95 -1.89 -52.82
C ARG A 139 13.80 -2.14 -54.32
N LYS A 140 14.57 -3.09 -54.86
CA LYS A 140 14.44 -3.49 -56.25
C LYS A 140 13.10 -4.14 -56.53
N LEU A 141 12.69 -5.11 -55.70
CA LEU A 141 11.42 -5.83 -55.84
C LEU A 141 10.20 -4.92 -55.64
N ALA A 142 10.27 -3.97 -54.69
CA ALA A 142 9.22 -2.97 -54.47
C ALA A 142 9.04 -2.05 -55.68
N ARG A 143 10.15 -1.66 -56.31
CA ARG A 143 10.12 -0.84 -57.55
C ARG A 143 9.57 -1.63 -58.75
N GLU A 144 9.93 -2.91 -58.89
CA GLU A 144 9.40 -3.78 -59.96
C GLU A 144 7.90 -4.05 -59.79
N LYS A 145 7.41 -4.15 -58.55
CA LYS A 145 5.99 -4.41 -58.27
C LYS A 145 5.16 -3.15 -57.97
N GLY A 146 5.76 -1.96 -58.02
CA GLY A 146 5.06 -0.68 -57.79
C GLY A 146 4.55 -0.49 -56.34
N ILE A 147 5.21 -1.10 -55.37
CA ILE A 147 4.80 -1.09 -53.96
C ILE A 147 5.59 -0.02 -53.20
N ASP A 148 4.87 0.85 -52.48
CA ASP A 148 5.45 1.87 -51.63
C ASP A 148 5.99 1.21 -50.31
N LEU A 149 7.28 1.28 -50.09
CA LEU A 149 7.95 0.70 -48.91
C LEU A 149 7.45 1.23 -47.57
N ASN A 150 6.89 2.45 -47.57
CA ASN A 150 6.29 3.03 -46.35
C ASN A 150 4.97 2.36 -45.94
N LYS A 151 4.34 1.59 -46.88
CA LYS A 151 3.09 0.88 -46.66
C LYS A 151 3.26 -0.60 -46.30
N VAL A 152 4.51 -1.10 -46.32
CA VAL A 152 4.84 -2.48 -45.99
C VAL A 152 4.96 -2.60 -44.49
N LYS A 153 4.04 -3.32 -43.85
CA LYS A 153 4.10 -3.59 -42.39
C LYS A 153 5.20 -4.61 -42.08
N THR A 154 6.25 -4.18 -41.38
CA THR A 154 7.25 -5.06 -40.74
C THR A 154 6.95 -5.19 -39.26
N GLN A 155 7.41 -6.26 -38.62
CA GLN A 155 7.40 -6.35 -37.17
C GLN A 155 8.36 -5.28 -36.60
N ALA A 156 7.96 -4.61 -35.52
CA ALA A 156 8.57 -3.40 -34.99
C ALA A 156 10.11 -3.48 -34.93
N GLY A 157 10.79 -2.58 -35.65
CA GLY A 157 12.24 -2.39 -35.60
C GLY A 157 13.06 -3.13 -36.67
N ASP A 158 12.45 -3.84 -37.60
CA ASP A 158 13.16 -4.66 -38.59
C ASP A 158 13.27 -4.00 -39.98
N VAL A 159 14.35 -4.30 -40.69
CA VAL A 159 14.63 -3.84 -42.04
C VAL A 159 13.73 -4.59 -43.02
N VAL A 160 13.00 -3.88 -43.90
CA VAL A 160 12.13 -4.47 -44.92
C VAL A 160 12.90 -5.44 -45.83
N ARG A 161 12.46 -6.70 -45.91
CA ARG A 161 13.05 -7.77 -46.72
C ARG A 161 12.20 -8.07 -47.95
N PRO A 162 12.73 -8.76 -48.97
CA PRO A 162 11.97 -9.10 -50.16
C PRO A 162 10.67 -9.88 -49.90
N GLU A 163 10.69 -10.74 -48.88
CA GLU A 163 9.53 -11.54 -48.46
C GLU A 163 8.36 -10.67 -47.95
N ASP A 164 8.66 -9.53 -47.33
CA ASP A 164 7.64 -8.59 -46.84
C ASP A 164 6.98 -7.84 -48.00
N VAL A 165 7.74 -7.55 -49.06
CA VAL A 165 7.24 -6.93 -50.27
C VAL A 165 6.37 -7.92 -51.07
N GLU A 166 6.72 -9.21 -51.07
CA GLU A 166 5.92 -10.25 -51.69
C GLU A 166 4.58 -10.47 -50.98
N LYS A 167 4.59 -10.48 -49.67
CA LYS A 167 3.34 -10.56 -48.86
C LYS A 167 2.44 -9.36 -49.09
N ALA A 168 3.01 -8.16 -49.26
CA ALA A 168 2.24 -6.94 -49.57
C ALA A 168 1.69 -6.90 -51.00
N SER A 169 2.20 -7.74 -51.92
CA SER A 169 1.74 -7.83 -53.32
C SER A 169 0.56 -8.76 -53.56
N GLN A 170 0.13 -9.56 -52.57
CA GLN A 170 -1.04 -10.45 -52.75
C GLN A 170 -2.34 -9.65 -52.52
N PRO A 171 -3.37 -9.78 -53.37
CA PRO A 171 -4.63 -9.08 -53.19
C PRO A 171 -5.32 -9.58 -51.94
N SER A 172 -5.45 -8.69 -50.94
CA SER A 172 -6.21 -8.95 -49.74
C SER A 172 -7.69 -9.14 -50.08
N LYS A 173 -8.27 -10.30 -49.74
CA LYS A 173 -9.72 -10.49 -49.66
C LYS A 173 -10.30 -9.48 -48.65
N PRO A 174 -11.50 -8.93 -48.89
CA PRO A 174 -12.09 -7.96 -47.97
C PRO A 174 -12.26 -8.59 -46.60
N ALA A 175 -11.63 -7.97 -45.63
CA ALA A 175 -11.75 -8.34 -44.24
C ALA A 175 -13.18 -8.07 -43.77
N GLN A 176 -13.92 -9.13 -43.44
CA GLN A 176 -15.05 -9.06 -42.55
C GLN A 176 -14.52 -8.48 -41.22
N GLN A 177 -15.20 -7.47 -40.70
CA GLN A 177 -14.97 -6.94 -39.36
C GLN A 177 -15.12 -8.10 -38.36
N GLU A 178 -14.03 -8.71 -37.99
CA GLU A 178 -13.96 -9.50 -36.78
C GLU A 178 -14.11 -8.55 -35.59
N LYS A 179 -15.25 -8.64 -34.92
CA LYS A 179 -15.41 -8.20 -33.56
C LYS A 179 -14.18 -8.71 -32.80
N GLN A 180 -13.46 -7.80 -32.13
CA GLN A 180 -12.44 -8.15 -31.18
C GLN A 180 -13.09 -9.10 -30.17
N SER A 181 -12.88 -10.38 -30.35
CA SER A 181 -13.10 -11.36 -29.32
C SER A 181 -12.03 -11.11 -28.26
N GLN A 182 -12.46 -10.70 -27.09
CA GLN A 182 -11.69 -10.83 -25.85
C GLN A 182 -10.95 -12.17 -25.86
N PRO A 183 -9.71 -12.25 -25.35
CA PRO A 183 -9.03 -13.52 -25.27
C PRO A 183 -9.91 -14.46 -24.45
N ALA A 184 -10.49 -15.43 -25.13
CA ALA A 184 -11.24 -16.49 -24.50
C ALA A 184 -10.34 -17.13 -23.44
N ALA A 185 -10.75 -17.01 -22.19
CA ALA A 185 -10.15 -17.74 -21.10
C ALA A 185 -10.05 -19.21 -21.56
N GLN A 186 -8.84 -19.72 -21.68
CA GLN A 186 -8.62 -21.14 -21.94
C GLN A 186 -9.35 -21.90 -20.84
N LYS A 187 -10.54 -22.41 -21.17
CA LYS A 187 -11.19 -23.43 -20.39
C LYS A 187 -10.27 -24.63 -20.43
N ASN A 188 -9.55 -24.86 -19.35
CA ASN A 188 -8.94 -26.14 -19.09
C ASN A 188 -10.09 -27.17 -18.94
N GLU A 189 -10.46 -27.75 -20.05
CA GLU A 189 -11.42 -28.86 -20.09
C GLU A 189 -10.73 -30.12 -19.52
N ASN A 190 -11.26 -30.55 -18.38
CA ASN A 190 -10.95 -31.71 -17.55
C ASN A 190 -9.85 -31.55 -16.50
N PRO A 191 -10.09 -30.87 -15.41
CA PRO A 191 -9.48 -31.30 -14.17
C PRO A 191 -10.25 -32.53 -13.67
N SER A 192 -9.56 -33.65 -13.48
CA SER A 192 -10.10 -34.84 -12.81
C SER A 192 -10.56 -34.55 -11.36
N LYS A 193 -10.44 -33.34 -10.89
CA LYS A 193 -10.81 -32.84 -9.56
C LYS A 193 -11.46 -31.44 -9.71
N PRO A 194 -12.46 -31.10 -8.87
CA PRO A 194 -13.10 -29.80 -8.89
C PRO A 194 -12.10 -28.70 -8.51
N VAL A 195 -12.04 -27.64 -9.31
CA VAL A 195 -11.21 -26.44 -9.08
C VAL A 195 -12.13 -25.24 -9.08
N VAL A 196 -12.09 -24.47 -8.01
CA VAL A 196 -12.77 -23.17 -7.90
C VAL A 196 -11.79 -22.07 -8.31
N ARG A 197 -12.20 -21.20 -9.22
CA ARG A 197 -11.41 -20.05 -9.66
C ARG A 197 -12.06 -18.78 -9.12
N GLU A 198 -11.34 -18.08 -8.24
CA GLU A 198 -11.76 -16.82 -7.65
C GLU A 198 -10.83 -15.70 -8.11
N LYS A 199 -11.38 -14.51 -8.35
CA LYS A 199 -10.59 -13.31 -8.63
C LYS A 199 -10.05 -12.75 -7.31
N LEU A 200 -8.77 -12.41 -7.26
CA LEU A 200 -8.20 -11.72 -6.10
C LEU A 200 -8.81 -10.32 -5.98
N SER A 201 -9.14 -9.88 -4.77
CA SER A 201 -9.54 -8.50 -4.50
C SER A 201 -8.42 -7.53 -4.93
N ARG A 202 -8.76 -6.29 -5.28
CA ARG A 202 -7.78 -5.26 -5.68
C ARG A 202 -6.74 -5.03 -4.60
N ARG A 203 -7.18 -4.91 -3.34
CA ARG A 203 -6.29 -4.79 -2.18
C ARG A 203 -5.29 -5.95 -2.09
N ARG A 204 -5.74 -7.18 -2.31
CA ARG A 204 -4.84 -8.36 -2.32
C ARG A 204 -3.83 -8.31 -3.47
N GLN A 205 -4.25 -7.81 -4.64
CA GLN A 205 -3.35 -7.63 -5.78
C GLN A 205 -2.29 -6.56 -5.49
N THR A 206 -2.68 -5.42 -4.90
CA THR A 206 -1.76 -4.35 -4.49
C THR A 206 -0.75 -4.84 -3.44
N ILE A 207 -1.22 -5.56 -2.40
CA ILE A 207 -0.34 -6.17 -1.39
C ILE A 207 0.66 -7.12 -2.05
N ALA A 208 0.20 -8.00 -2.95
CA ALA A 208 1.06 -8.96 -3.64
C ALA A 208 2.13 -8.24 -4.47
N LYS A 209 1.76 -7.18 -5.21
CA LYS A 209 2.69 -6.37 -6.00
C LYS A 209 3.74 -5.69 -5.11
N LYS A 210 3.32 -5.03 -4.01
CA LYS A 210 4.24 -4.36 -3.07
C LYS A 210 5.20 -5.33 -2.39
N LEU A 211 4.72 -6.51 -1.96
CA LEU A 211 5.58 -7.53 -1.35
C LEU A 211 6.64 -8.07 -2.32
N LEU A 212 6.26 -8.33 -3.58
CA LEU A 212 7.20 -8.76 -4.61
C LEU A 212 8.21 -7.66 -4.94
N GLU A 213 7.79 -6.42 -5.01
CA GLU A 213 8.65 -5.26 -5.27
C GLU A 213 9.72 -5.13 -4.18
N VAL A 214 9.33 -5.15 -2.90
CA VAL A 214 10.27 -5.10 -1.78
C VAL A 214 11.23 -6.28 -1.81
N SER A 215 10.71 -7.50 -1.99
CA SER A 215 11.54 -8.72 -2.02
C SER A 215 12.57 -8.73 -3.15
N ASN A 216 12.24 -8.14 -4.31
CA ASN A 216 13.13 -8.09 -5.48
C ASN A 216 14.12 -6.92 -5.42
N ASN A 217 13.76 -5.82 -4.72
CA ASN A 217 14.55 -4.59 -4.69
C ASN A 217 15.41 -4.45 -3.42
N THR A 218 15.40 -5.43 -2.52
CA THR A 218 16.21 -5.44 -1.30
C THR A 218 17.20 -6.61 -1.29
N ALA A 219 18.40 -6.39 -0.77
CA ALA A 219 19.33 -7.47 -0.44
C ALA A 219 18.97 -8.02 0.96
N MET A 220 17.76 -8.59 1.06
CA MET A 220 17.16 -8.96 2.35
C MET A 220 17.85 -10.18 2.96
N LEU A 221 18.32 -10.02 4.20
CA LEU A 221 18.89 -11.08 5.03
C LEU A 221 18.16 -11.12 6.37
N THR A 222 18.13 -12.29 7.00
CA THR A 222 17.52 -12.43 8.34
C THR A 222 18.51 -13.03 9.31
N THR A 223 18.67 -12.39 10.47
CA THR A 223 19.39 -12.95 11.60
C THR A 223 18.41 -13.26 12.75
N PHE A 224 18.75 -14.27 13.54
CA PHE A 224 17.91 -14.74 14.64
C PHE A 224 18.66 -14.68 15.96
N ASN A 225 17.90 -14.51 17.05
CA ASN A 225 18.40 -14.70 18.40
C ASN A 225 17.28 -15.31 19.25
N GLU A 226 17.65 -15.88 20.39
CA GLU A 226 16.66 -16.36 21.35
C GLU A 226 16.75 -15.54 22.65
N VAL A 227 15.59 -15.29 23.23
CA VAL A 227 15.40 -14.44 24.40
C VAL A 227 14.77 -15.24 25.52
N ASP A 228 15.35 -15.16 26.72
CA ASP A 228 14.74 -15.66 27.94
C ASP A 228 13.69 -14.66 28.46
N MET A 229 12.43 -15.05 28.38
CA MET A 229 11.30 -14.20 28.76
C MET A 229 10.99 -14.24 30.26
N THR A 230 11.77 -14.94 31.08
CA THR A 230 11.48 -15.17 32.53
C THR A 230 11.29 -13.83 33.24
N ASN A 231 12.27 -12.93 33.20
CA ASN A 231 12.27 -11.70 33.99
C ASN A 231 11.12 -10.74 33.56
N VAL A 232 10.91 -10.56 32.25
CA VAL A 232 9.83 -9.69 31.78
C VAL A 232 8.44 -10.29 32.08
N MET A 233 8.28 -11.62 32.04
CA MET A 233 7.04 -12.29 32.42
C MET A 233 6.77 -12.17 33.92
N GLU A 234 7.78 -12.33 34.75
CA GLU A 234 7.66 -12.14 36.20
C GLU A 234 7.35 -10.70 36.55
N LEU A 235 8.04 -9.74 35.93
CA LEU A 235 7.77 -8.31 36.10
C LEU A 235 6.31 -8.00 35.76
N ARG A 236 5.88 -8.45 34.59
CA ARG A 236 4.50 -8.29 34.12
C ARG A 236 3.51 -8.93 35.11
N LYS A 237 3.75 -10.17 35.57
CA LYS A 237 2.88 -10.85 36.51
C LYS A 237 2.72 -10.06 37.81
N ARG A 238 3.81 -9.47 38.34
CA ARG A 238 3.79 -8.66 39.58
C ARG A 238 3.10 -7.31 39.41
N LYS A 239 3.14 -6.72 38.20
CA LYS A 239 2.76 -5.32 37.99
C LYS A 239 1.45 -5.13 37.23
N LYS A 240 0.96 -6.13 36.45
CA LYS A 240 -0.15 -6.00 35.50
C LYS A 240 -1.44 -5.44 36.13
N ASP A 241 -1.80 -5.90 37.36
CA ASP A 241 -3.07 -5.53 37.98
C ASP A 241 -3.04 -4.06 38.41
N LYS A 242 -1.97 -3.67 39.15
CA LYS A 242 -1.77 -2.26 39.53
C LYS A 242 -1.59 -1.34 38.34
N PHE A 243 -0.86 -1.78 37.32
CA PHE A 243 -0.69 -1.01 36.08
C PHE A 243 -2.04 -0.71 35.39
N GLN A 244 -2.93 -1.72 35.35
CA GLN A 244 -4.25 -1.56 34.77
C GLN A 244 -5.15 -0.60 35.58
N GLU A 245 -5.03 -0.63 36.94
CA GLU A 245 -5.72 0.32 37.82
C GLU A 245 -5.21 1.74 37.64
N ASP A 246 -3.90 1.93 37.56
CA ASP A 246 -3.24 3.24 37.48
C ASP A 246 -3.40 3.89 36.07
N HIS A 247 -3.70 3.11 35.03
CA HIS A 247 -3.73 3.55 33.61
C HIS A 247 -5.07 3.27 32.91
N ASN A 248 -6.19 3.64 33.53
CA ASN A 248 -7.54 3.62 32.93
C ASN A 248 -7.93 2.29 32.28
N GLY A 249 -7.48 1.16 32.81
CA GLY A 249 -7.78 -0.16 32.28
C GLY A 249 -6.83 -0.67 31.20
N THR A 250 -5.83 0.10 30.81
CA THR A 250 -4.81 -0.32 29.84
C THR A 250 -4.01 -1.51 30.36
N ARG A 251 -3.90 -2.56 29.52
CA ARG A 251 -3.22 -3.79 29.92
C ARG A 251 -1.72 -3.69 29.63
N LEU A 252 -0.89 -4.11 30.56
CA LEU A 252 0.56 -4.24 30.35
C LEU A 252 0.82 -5.47 29.47
N GLY A 253 1.04 -5.26 28.18
CA GLY A 253 1.42 -6.28 27.19
C GLY A 253 2.93 -6.48 27.10
N PHE A 254 3.36 -7.30 26.13
CA PHE A 254 4.78 -7.43 25.78
C PHE A 254 5.20 -6.41 24.71
N MET A 255 4.23 -5.87 23.97
CA MET A 255 4.52 -4.98 22.85
C MET A 255 5.22 -3.70 23.28
N SER A 256 4.82 -3.10 24.38
CA SER A 256 5.49 -1.92 24.94
C SER A 256 6.95 -2.18 25.32
N PHE A 257 7.26 -3.35 25.88
CA PHE A 257 8.66 -3.73 26.20
C PHE A 257 9.49 -3.85 24.92
N PHE A 258 8.99 -4.57 23.91
CA PHE A 258 9.69 -4.73 22.64
C PHE A 258 9.80 -3.41 21.88
N THR A 259 8.78 -2.55 21.92
CA THR A 259 8.82 -1.22 21.31
C THR A 259 9.90 -0.35 21.97
N LYS A 260 9.94 -0.27 23.30
CA LYS A 260 10.96 0.51 24.01
C LYS A 260 12.36 -0.07 23.80
N ALA A 261 12.53 -1.39 23.84
CA ALA A 261 13.81 -2.04 23.56
C ALA A 261 14.27 -1.78 22.12
N SER A 262 13.34 -1.79 21.14
CA SER A 262 13.63 -1.46 19.76
C SER A 262 14.06 0.00 19.60
N VAL A 263 13.37 0.94 20.24
CA VAL A 263 13.73 2.37 20.22
C VAL A 263 15.12 2.60 20.79
N ALA A 264 15.45 1.98 21.94
CA ALA A 264 16.80 2.06 22.54
C ALA A 264 17.86 1.49 21.58
N ALA A 265 17.58 0.35 20.93
CA ALA A 265 18.47 -0.24 19.94
C ALA A 265 18.60 0.62 18.68
N LEU A 266 17.51 1.26 18.19
CA LEU A 266 17.55 2.17 17.04
C LEU A 266 18.40 3.42 17.31
N LYS A 267 18.33 3.97 18.51
CA LYS A 267 19.21 5.08 18.94
C LYS A 267 20.70 4.70 18.88
N LYS A 268 21.02 3.44 19.21
CA LYS A 268 22.40 2.91 19.20
C LYS A 268 22.88 2.49 17.79
N TYR A 269 21.97 2.09 16.93
CA TYR A 269 22.24 1.64 15.56
C TYR A 269 21.39 2.44 14.56
N PRO A 270 21.73 3.69 14.27
CA PRO A 270 20.89 4.59 13.46
C PRO A 270 20.66 4.11 12.02
N ASP A 271 21.60 3.33 11.45
CA ASP A 271 21.45 2.76 10.09
C ASP A 271 20.26 1.79 10.00
N VAL A 272 19.81 1.21 11.12
CA VAL A 272 18.62 0.36 11.16
C VAL A 272 17.33 1.18 11.05
N ASN A 273 17.40 2.49 11.40
CA ASN A 273 16.29 3.45 11.30
C ASN A 273 16.40 4.32 10.04
N ALA A 274 16.77 3.70 8.92
CA ALA A 274 17.02 4.39 7.67
C ALA A 274 16.17 3.87 6.51
N GLU A 275 16.26 4.53 5.37
CA GLU A 275 15.77 4.06 4.07
C GLU A 275 16.69 4.53 2.94
N ILE A 276 16.65 3.84 1.80
CA ILE A 276 17.37 4.21 0.59
C ILE A 276 16.47 5.06 -0.31
N ASP A 277 16.98 6.23 -0.72
CA ASP A 277 16.38 7.04 -1.75
C ASP A 277 17.39 7.26 -2.89
N GLY A 278 17.24 6.49 -3.97
CA GLY A 278 18.20 6.47 -5.07
C GLY A 278 19.59 6.04 -4.62
N THR A 279 20.51 6.99 -4.52
CA THR A 279 21.90 6.79 -4.03
C THR A 279 22.12 7.27 -2.61
N ASP A 280 21.11 7.90 -2.01
CA ASP A 280 21.22 8.52 -0.71
C ASP A 280 20.65 7.63 0.39
N LEU A 281 21.21 7.75 1.60
CA LEU A 281 20.75 7.12 2.81
C LEU A 281 20.03 8.16 3.67
N LEU A 282 18.71 7.96 3.87
CA LEU A 282 17.90 8.82 4.71
C LEU A 282 17.85 8.26 6.13
N LEU A 283 18.60 8.88 7.05
CA LEU A 283 18.60 8.53 8.47
C LEU A 283 17.45 9.25 9.18
N LYS A 284 16.45 8.51 9.64
CA LYS A 284 15.27 9.05 10.34
C LYS A 284 15.64 9.43 11.77
N GLN A 285 15.37 10.68 12.16
CA GLN A 285 15.63 11.21 13.51
C GLN A 285 14.39 11.16 14.41
N TYR A 286 13.46 10.26 14.11
CA TYR A 286 12.23 10.01 14.87
C TYR A 286 11.97 8.50 14.93
N TYR A 287 11.11 8.09 15.86
CA TYR A 287 10.87 6.67 16.14
C TYR A 287 9.37 6.36 16.13
N ASP A 288 8.83 6.29 14.91
CA ASP A 288 7.45 5.92 14.64
C ASP A 288 7.42 4.43 14.30
N ILE A 289 6.93 3.62 15.22
CA ILE A 289 7.04 2.17 15.13
C ILE A 289 5.75 1.58 14.55
N GLY A 290 5.86 0.96 13.38
CA GLY A 290 4.79 0.20 12.76
C GLY A 290 4.53 -1.11 13.52
N ILE A 291 3.27 -1.36 13.83
CA ILE A 291 2.86 -2.61 14.49
C ILE A 291 1.96 -3.38 13.53
N ALA A 292 2.40 -4.59 13.15
CA ALA A 292 1.62 -5.43 12.25
C ALA A 292 0.34 -5.96 12.92
N VAL A 293 -0.81 -5.64 12.34
CA VAL A 293 -2.14 -6.06 12.80
C VAL A 293 -2.79 -6.92 11.72
N SER A 294 -3.25 -8.10 12.11
CA SER A 294 -4.04 -8.99 11.23
C SER A 294 -5.51 -8.60 11.27
N THR A 295 -6.10 -8.41 10.10
CA THR A 295 -7.54 -8.16 9.92
C THR A 295 -8.12 -9.22 8.96
N GLU A 296 -9.44 -9.28 8.83
CA GLU A 296 -10.12 -10.18 7.89
C GLU A 296 -9.70 -9.94 6.43
N GLU A 297 -9.40 -8.70 6.07
CA GLU A 297 -8.98 -8.32 4.72
C GLU A 297 -7.47 -8.49 4.46
N GLY A 298 -6.71 -8.83 5.49
CA GLY A 298 -5.26 -9.04 5.41
C GLY A 298 -4.47 -8.33 6.50
N LEU A 299 -3.16 -8.20 6.29
CA LEU A 299 -2.25 -7.56 7.23
C LEU A 299 -2.15 -6.06 6.93
N VAL A 300 -2.27 -5.24 7.99
CA VAL A 300 -2.01 -3.79 7.95
C VAL A 300 -0.96 -3.42 8.98
N VAL A 301 -0.26 -2.31 8.76
CA VAL A 301 0.83 -1.87 9.64
C VAL A 301 0.61 -0.40 10.02
N PRO A 302 -0.28 -0.11 10.99
CA PRO A 302 -0.40 1.23 11.55
C PRO A 302 0.81 1.59 12.41
N ASN A 303 1.11 2.89 12.54
CA ASN A 303 2.28 3.41 13.21
C ASN A 303 1.95 4.06 14.55
N VAL A 304 2.62 3.61 15.62
CA VAL A 304 2.64 4.31 16.90
C VAL A 304 3.68 5.43 16.79
N ARG A 305 3.22 6.66 16.96
CA ARG A 305 4.05 7.86 16.80
C ARG A 305 4.90 8.15 18.04
N ASP A 306 6.07 8.75 17.84
CA ASP A 306 6.93 9.26 18.90
C ASP A 306 7.20 8.25 20.05
N CYS A 307 7.50 7.00 19.72
CA CYS A 307 7.67 5.92 20.71
C CYS A 307 8.82 6.17 21.72
N ASP A 308 9.76 7.04 21.36
CA ASP A 308 10.84 7.48 22.25
C ASP A 308 10.33 8.37 23.38
N LYS A 309 9.27 9.17 23.17
CA LYS A 309 8.69 10.12 24.13
C LYS A 309 7.59 9.50 24.99
N LYS A 310 6.98 8.40 24.53
CA LYS A 310 5.85 7.75 25.18
C LYS A 310 6.29 6.77 26.26
N ASN A 311 5.49 6.66 27.32
CA ASN A 311 5.64 5.65 28.34
C ASN A 311 4.98 4.31 27.91
N PHE A 312 5.12 3.26 28.73
CA PHE A 312 4.58 1.92 28.45
C PHE A 312 3.06 1.92 28.28
N ALA A 313 2.34 2.71 29.09
CA ALA A 313 0.88 2.74 29.05
C ALA A 313 0.36 3.44 27.78
N GLU A 314 0.99 4.54 27.40
CA GLU A 314 0.67 5.27 26.17
C GLU A 314 0.92 4.42 24.92
N ILE A 315 2.04 3.67 24.89
CA ILE A 315 2.34 2.75 23.77
C ILE A 315 1.31 1.63 23.70
N GLU A 316 0.96 0.97 24.80
CA GLU A 316 -0.03 -0.10 24.83
C GLU A 316 -1.44 0.42 24.45
N GLN A 317 -1.79 1.62 24.90
CA GLN A 317 -3.08 2.24 24.54
C GLN A 317 -3.14 2.56 23.05
N ASP A 318 -2.10 3.18 22.49
CA ASP A 318 -2.06 3.49 21.06
C ASP A 318 -2.13 2.22 20.21
N ILE A 319 -1.40 1.16 20.57
CA ILE A 319 -1.46 -0.13 19.89
C ILE A 319 -2.88 -0.68 19.93
N HIS A 320 -3.55 -0.61 21.08
CA HIS A 320 -4.92 -1.06 21.25
C HIS A 320 -5.87 -0.27 20.33
N ASP A 321 -5.79 1.06 20.38
CA ASP A 321 -6.68 1.94 19.61
C ASP A 321 -6.48 1.78 18.11
N LEU A 322 -5.23 1.66 17.64
CA LEU A 322 -4.91 1.37 16.25
C LEU A 322 -5.42 -0.01 15.81
N ALA A 323 -5.32 -1.03 16.69
CA ALA A 323 -5.87 -2.36 16.40
C ALA A 323 -7.41 -2.35 16.29
N VAL A 324 -8.09 -1.58 17.15
CA VAL A 324 -9.54 -1.38 17.10
C VAL A 324 -9.93 -0.65 15.81
N LYS A 325 -9.22 0.43 15.44
CA LYS A 325 -9.42 1.12 14.15
C LYS A 325 -9.21 0.18 12.96
N ALA A 326 -8.16 -0.66 12.99
CA ALA A 326 -7.85 -1.62 11.95
C ALA A 326 -9.00 -2.62 11.71
N ASN A 327 -9.48 -3.24 12.80
CA ASN A 327 -10.56 -4.23 12.73
C ASN A 327 -11.91 -3.60 12.31
N ASN A 328 -12.12 -2.33 12.62
CA ASN A 328 -13.31 -1.57 12.22
C ASN A 328 -13.17 -0.87 10.85
N LYS A 329 -12.10 -1.16 10.08
CA LYS A 329 -11.82 -0.52 8.78
C LYS A 329 -11.74 1.02 8.83
N LYS A 330 -11.33 1.58 9.98
CA LYS A 330 -11.28 3.05 10.23
C LYS A 330 -9.86 3.61 10.28
N LEU A 331 -8.86 2.86 9.76
CA LEU A 331 -7.51 3.38 9.64
C LEU A 331 -7.45 4.43 8.53
N GLY A 332 -6.96 5.61 8.86
CA GLY A 332 -6.64 6.66 7.91
C GLY A 332 -5.27 6.46 7.26
N LEU A 333 -5.00 7.22 6.20
CA LEU A 333 -3.69 7.22 5.54
C LEU A 333 -2.59 7.67 6.51
N ASP A 334 -2.89 8.65 7.35
CA ASP A 334 -1.96 9.16 8.37
C ASP A 334 -1.58 8.11 9.41
N ASP A 335 -2.47 7.16 9.74
CA ASP A 335 -2.16 6.08 10.67
C ASP A 335 -1.11 5.10 10.09
N MET A 336 -1.00 5.00 8.76
CA MET A 336 -0.18 4.00 8.06
C MET A 336 1.11 4.54 7.44
N MET A 337 1.19 5.86 7.13
CA MET A 337 2.36 6.46 6.48
C MET A 337 3.43 6.89 7.46
N GLY A 338 4.68 7.00 6.99
CA GLY A 338 5.80 7.63 7.71
C GLY A 338 6.44 6.79 8.81
N GLY A 339 6.07 5.53 8.97
CA GLY A 339 6.73 4.64 9.95
C GLY A 339 8.23 4.51 9.69
N SER A 340 9.03 4.46 10.75
CA SER A 340 10.48 4.37 10.65
C SER A 340 11.03 2.94 10.76
N PHE A 341 10.35 2.10 11.54
CA PHE A 341 10.70 0.69 11.78
C PHE A 341 9.43 -0.11 12.03
N THR A 342 9.43 -1.41 11.79
CA THR A 342 8.24 -2.26 11.97
C THR A 342 8.52 -3.41 12.94
N ILE A 343 7.53 -3.71 13.79
CA ILE A 343 7.49 -4.92 14.65
C ILE A 343 6.31 -5.77 14.21
N THR A 344 6.56 -7.05 13.94
CA THR A 344 5.52 -8.04 13.62
C THR A 344 5.54 -9.17 14.64
N ASN A 345 4.36 -9.62 15.07
CA ASN A 345 4.22 -10.68 16.06
C ASN A 345 3.46 -11.88 15.49
N GLY A 346 4.20 -12.88 15.00
CA GLY A 346 3.66 -14.17 14.57
C GLY A 346 3.40 -15.16 15.70
N GLY A 347 3.88 -14.86 16.92
CA GLY A 347 3.76 -15.75 18.06
C GLY A 347 2.33 -15.97 18.53
N VAL A 348 1.45 -14.98 18.34
CA VAL A 348 0.01 -15.08 18.65
C VAL A 348 -0.69 -16.13 17.81
N PHE A 349 -0.14 -16.49 16.65
CA PHE A 349 -0.62 -17.53 15.74
C PHE A 349 0.13 -18.87 15.88
N GLY A 350 1.06 -18.95 16.83
CA GLY A 350 1.84 -20.16 17.09
C GLY A 350 3.12 -20.28 16.25
N SER A 351 3.57 -19.25 15.55
CA SER A 351 4.82 -19.27 14.80
C SER A 351 6.02 -19.46 15.72
N LEU A 352 6.83 -20.50 15.47
CA LEU A 352 8.08 -20.71 16.18
C LEU A 352 9.18 -19.77 15.69
N MET A 353 9.29 -19.59 14.39
CA MET A 353 10.32 -18.79 13.72
C MET A 353 9.87 -18.46 12.29
N SER A 354 10.15 -17.24 11.82
CA SER A 354 9.86 -16.81 10.47
C SER A 354 10.88 -15.75 10.01
N THR A 355 10.95 -15.53 8.70
CA THR A 355 11.74 -14.49 8.05
C THR A 355 10.79 -13.42 7.53
N PRO A 356 10.40 -12.39 8.33
CA PRO A 356 9.47 -11.37 7.89
C PRO A 356 10.02 -10.58 6.72
N ILE A 357 9.15 -10.19 5.79
CA ILE A 357 9.48 -9.28 4.69
C ILE A 357 9.48 -7.85 5.22
N ILE A 358 10.47 -7.06 4.83
CA ILE A 358 10.60 -5.65 5.21
C ILE A 358 9.38 -4.86 4.74
N ASN A 359 8.95 -3.87 5.52
CA ASN A 359 7.79 -3.06 5.22
C ASN A 359 8.18 -1.83 4.37
N GLY A 360 7.74 -1.80 3.11
CA GLY A 360 7.96 -0.68 2.20
C GLY A 360 9.44 -0.36 1.99
N THR A 361 9.82 0.89 2.23
CA THR A 361 11.18 1.43 2.04
C THR A 361 12.06 1.35 3.29
N GLN A 362 11.55 0.81 4.41
CA GLN A 362 12.29 0.68 5.67
C GLN A 362 13.52 -0.21 5.51
N ALA A 363 14.54 0.02 6.35
CA ALA A 363 15.78 -0.77 6.32
C ALA A 363 15.64 -2.14 7.00
N ALA A 364 14.70 -2.30 7.95
CA ALA A 364 14.58 -3.54 8.72
C ALA A 364 13.19 -3.72 9.37
N ILE A 365 12.93 -4.96 9.80
CA ILE A 365 11.73 -5.38 10.52
C ILE A 365 12.08 -6.40 11.60
N LEU A 366 11.51 -6.21 12.80
CA LEU A 366 11.63 -7.15 13.91
C LEU A 366 10.46 -8.15 13.91
N GLY A 367 10.77 -9.43 13.92
CA GLY A 367 9.81 -10.52 14.10
C GLY A 367 9.84 -11.08 15.52
N MET A 368 8.66 -11.16 16.14
CA MET A 368 8.45 -11.82 17.42
C MET A 368 7.70 -13.15 17.19
N HIS A 369 7.99 -14.14 18.05
CA HIS A 369 7.46 -15.49 17.86
C HIS A 369 6.88 -16.05 19.16
N SER A 370 6.45 -17.33 19.12
CA SER A 370 5.84 -18.00 20.26
C SER A 370 6.81 -18.13 21.43
N ILE A 371 6.28 -17.96 22.65
CA ILE A 371 7.01 -18.30 23.88
C ILE A 371 6.85 -19.79 24.14
N VAL A 372 7.94 -20.52 24.12
CA VAL A 372 7.97 -21.98 24.32
C VAL A 372 8.83 -22.30 25.54
N THR A 373 8.27 -23.03 26.51
CA THR A 373 9.04 -23.52 27.66
C THR A 373 9.97 -24.62 27.20
N ARG A 374 11.28 -24.41 27.41
CA ARG A 374 12.34 -25.34 27.02
C ARG A 374 13.38 -25.50 28.13
N PRO A 375 14.03 -26.67 28.26
CA PRO A 375 15.19 -26.83 29.12
C PRO A 375 16.37 -26.05 28.54
N ILE A 376 16.92 -25.14 29.36
CA ILE A 376 18.07 -24.30 29.01
C ILE A 376 19.20 -24.58 29.99
N ALA A 377 20.41 -24.77 29.49
CA ALA A 377 21.59 -24.88 30.32
C ALA A 377 21.88 -23.52 30.98
N ILE A 378 21.78 -23.45 32.29
CA ILE A 378 22.12 -22.26 33.09
C ILE A 378 23.63 -22.19 33.32
N ASP A 379 24.22 -23.35 33.63
CA ASP A 379 25.65 -23.56 33.71
C ASP A 379 26.00 -24.98 33.21
N LYS A 380 27.24 -25.41 33.43
CA LYS A 380 27.70 -26.73 32.95
C LYS A 380 27.01 -27.92 33.62
N GLU A 381 26.38 -27.69 34.79
CA GLU A 381 25.84 -28.76 35.66
C GLU A 381 24.31 -28.69 35.77
N ARG A 382 23.71 -27.52 35.53
CA ARG A 382 22.28 -27.27 35.77
C ARG A 382 21.55 -26.86 34.53
N MET A 383 20.36 -27.42 34.37
CA MET A 383 19.36 -27.03 33.38
C MET A 383 18.07 -26.60 34.10
N GLU A 384 17.44 -25.59 33.57
CA GLU A 384 16.13 -25.11 34.03
C GLU A 384 15.16 -24.98 32.83
N ASN A 385 13.87 -25.22 33.10
CA ASN A 385 12.84 -24.91 32.12
C ASN A 385 12.59 -23.42 32.12
N ARG A 386 12.86 -22.79 30.97
CA ARG A 386 12.72 -21.35 30.76
C ARG A 386 11.75 -21.05 29.62
N PRO A 387 10.92 -20.00 29.74
CA PRO A 387 10.09 -19.51 28.64
C PRO A 387 10.98 -18.77 27.64
N MET A 388 11.24 -19.40 26.49
CA MET A 388 12.13 -18.90 25.47
C MET A 388 11.32 -18.39 24.27
N MET A 389 11.74 -17.26 23.69
CA MET A 389 11.19 -16.70 22.46
C MET A 389 12.30 -16.54 21.41
N TYR A 390 12.05 -16.98 20.18
CA TYR A 390 12.88 -16.55 19.04
C TYR A 390 12.47 -15.15 18.61
N ILE A 391 13.47 -14.33 18.35
CA ILE A 391 13.30 -13.04 17.67
C ILE A 391 14.12 -13.06 16.38
N ALA A 392 13.58 -12.41 15.35
CA ALA A 392 14.19 -12.31 14.03
C ALA A 392 14.34 -10.85 13.63
N LEU A 393 15.45 -10.49 13.00
CA LEU A 393 15.62 -9.22 12.33
C LEU A 393 15.85 -9.50 10.85
N SER A 394 14.89 -9.14 9.99
CA SER A 394 15.13 -9.04 8.56
C SER A 394 15.58 -7.62 8.23
N TYR A 395 16.62 -7.49 7.42
CA TYR A 395 17.26 -6.21 7.13
C TYR A 395 17.82 -6.17 5.71
N ASP A 396 17.94 -4.97 5.18
CA ASP A 396 18.58 -4.75 3.87
C ASP A 396 20.10 -4.69 4.04
N HIS A 397 20.78 -5.70 3.52
CA HIS A 397 22.23 -5.84 3.66
C HIS A 397 23.01 -4.82 2.81
N ARG A 398 22.34 -4.01 2.00
CA ARG A 398 22.95 -2.86 1.31
C ARG A 398 23.23 -1.70 2.28
N ILE A 399 22.47 -1.61 3.40
CA ILE A 399 22.57 -0.56 4.42
C ILE A 399 23.25 -1.13 5.67
N ILE A 400 22.75 -2.27 6.16
CA ILE A 400 23.07 -2.82 7.47
C ILE A 400 24.01 -4.01 7.29
N ASP A 401 25.18 -3.97 7.90
CA ASP A 401 26.10 -5.10 7.94
C ASP A 401 25.73 -6.14 9.01
N GLY A 402 26.35 -7.33 8.93
CA GLY A 402 26.09 -8.41 9.88
C GLY A 402 26.43 -8.05 11.32
N LYS A 403 27.45 -7.20 11.56
CA LYS A 403 27.83 -6.75 12.92
C LYS A 403 26.76 -5.84 13.50
N GLN A 404 26.24 -4.91 12.71
CA GLN A 404 25.19 -3.98 13.12
C GLN A 404 23.88 -4.73 13.37
N ALA A 405 23.46 -5.62 12.45
CA ALA A 405 22.23 -6.41 12.60
C ALA A 405 22.24 -7.30 13.84
N VAL A 406 23.32 -8.05 14.04
CA VAL A 406 23.48 -8.92 15.22
C VAL A 406 23.59 -8.09 16.50
N GLY A 407 24.31 -6.96 16.48
CA GLY A 407 24.44 -6.05 17.61
C GLY A 407 23.09 -5.42 17.99
N PHE A 408 22.31 -4.99 17.02
CA PHE A 408 20.96 -4.48 17.22
C PHE A 408 20.04 -5.53 17.88
N LEU A 409 19.97 -6.72 17.31
CA LEU A 409 19.13 -7.80 17.82
C LEU A 409 19.58 -8.27 19.21
N LYS A 410 20.91 -8.29 19.45
CA LYS A 410 21.48 -8.58 20.77
C LYS A 410 21.11 -7.51 21.79
N THR A 411 21.10 -6.23 21.43
CA THR A 411 20.69 -5.14 22.34
C THR A 411 19.23 -5.31 22.76
N ILE A 412 18.34 -5.65 21.83
CA ILE A 412 16.93 -5.95 22.16
C ILE A 412 16.84 -7.15 23.12
N LYS A 413 17.58 -8.24 22.83
CA LYS A 413 17.64 -9.41 23.73
C LYS A 413 18.06 -9.00 25.14
N ASP A 414 19.18 -8.32 25.29
CA ASP A 414 19.75 -7.94 26.57
C ASP A 414 18.74 -7.09 27.39
N LEU A 415 18.04 -6.14 26.74
CA LEU A 415 17.03 -5.29 27.38
C LEU A 415 15.73 -6.03 27.76
N ILE A 416 15.35 -7.06 27.01
CA ILE A 416 14.17 -7.88 27.36
C ILE A 416 14.52 -8.88 28.47
N GLU A 417 15.71 -9.45 28.44
CA GLU A 417 16.20 -10.34 29.53
C GLU A 417 16.43 -9.58 30.83
N ASN A 418 16.80 -8.28 30.76
CA ASN A 418 17.01 -7.40 31.90
C ASN A 418 16.12 -6.14 31.75
N PRO A 419 14.81 -6.24 32.02
CA PRO A 419 13.88 -5.14 31.79
C PRO A 419 14.12 -3.91 32.69
N GLU A 420 14.93 -4.03 33.74
CA GLU A 420 15.36 -2.90 34.58
C GLU A 420 16.29 -1.95 33.80
N ASP A 421 17.09 -2.46 32.86
CA ASP A 421 17.99 -1.65 32.03
C ASP A 421 17.21 -0.73 31.09
N LEU A 422 15.95 -1.05 30.72
CA LEU A 422 15.07 -0.15 29.98
C LEU A 422 14.82 1.19 30.67
N LEU A 423 14.93 1.23 32.03
CA LEU A 423 14.79 2.48 32.78
C LEU A 423 16.02 3.39 32.64
N LEU A 424 17.16 2.82 32.27
CA LEU A 424 18.42 3.55 32.10
C LEU A 424 18.65 4.02 30.68
N GLU A 425 18.01 3.34 29.71
CA GLU A 425 18.18 3.58 28.28
C GLU A 425 16.98 4.35 27.64
N SER A 426 15.92 4.63 28.43
CA SER A 426 14.67 5.26 27.97
C SER A 426 14.70 6.80 27.97
#